data_ab5f39c9c5249157c4146655402d27d7
#
_entry.id   ab5f39c9c5249157c4146655402d27d7
#
_cell.length_a   1.000
_cell.length_b   1.000
_cell.length_c   1.000
_cell.angle_alpha   90.00
_cell.angle_beta   90.00
_cell.angle_gamma   90.00
#
_symmetry.space_group_name_H-M   'P 1'
#
loop_
_entity.id
_entity.type
_entity.pdbx_description
1 polymer ?
#
loop_
_entity_poly.entity_id
_entity_poly.type
_entity_poly.pdbx_seq_one_letter_code
_entity_poly.pdbx_strand_id
1 'polypeptide(L)'
;MCGFIVSLGLDLNQNDFKNALNHLSRRGPDSEGIWSENKIFLGSRRLAIFDLNDRSNQPMQSLCSRYILVFNGSIYNYKSLRKHLIDNDVKLKTYSDTEVILELFALEGPQMVSKLKGMFAFVIWDCKKKEAFAARDPYGIKPLFIGTNSKGIILASQVKTLLLTKQISTERDINSQFSFWNLGYIIEPRTWFKNIKALKSGYYVRIKDGKIISEMQWYDLSKNWISADKNKQRISKKECNKIIKNSLTSSVKKHLVSDVPIGIFLSSGVDSTLVAGIVSSNTKKKIIAITVSFENFEGSENDESIKAKKIAQKYGMEHHIYRVTQKDFQNDLPEILEAMDQPTIDGVNVWYASKAAA
;
A
#
# COMPACT_ATOMS: atom_id res chain seq x y z
N MET A 1 -4.59 -1.25 -6.58
CA MET A 1 -3.33 -0.82 -5.90
C MET A 1 -2.18 -1.24 -6.78
N CYS A 2 -1.20 -0.35 -6.99
CA CYS A 2 -0.01 -0.71 -7.78
C CYS A 2 0.76 -1.90 -7.17
N GLY A 3 1.62 -2.50 -7.98
CA GLY A 3 2.59 -3.49 -7.55
C GLY A 3 3.92 -3.25 -8.26
N PHE A 4 5.02 -3.55 -7.60
CA PHE A 4 6.34 -3.45 -8.22
C PHE A 4 7.26 -4.57 -7.79
N ILE A 5 8.31 -4.78 -8.59
CA ILE A 5 9.44 -5.65 -8.32
C ILE A 5 10.73 -4.95 -8.73
N VAL A 6 11.77 -5.09 -7.91
CA VAL A 6 13.12 -4.57 -8.17
C VAL A 6 14.13 -5.64 -7.89
N SER A 7 15.03 -5.90 -8.84
CA SER A 7 16.15 -6.84 -8.68
C SER A 7 17.48 -6.08 -8.74
N LEU A 8 18.35 -6.32 -7.78
CA LEU A 8 19.62 -5.61 -7.61
C LEU A 8 20.79 -6.61 -7.48
N GLY A 9 21.67 -6.62 -8.46
CA GLY A 9 22.90 -7.43 -8.45
C GLY A 9 22.76 -8.90 -8.86
N LEU A 10 21.54 -9.36 -9.11
CA LEU A 10 21.26 -10.73 -9.51
C LEU A 10 21.34 -10.93 -11.02
N ASP A 11 21.81 -12.09 -11.43
CA ASP A 11 21.78 -12.55 -12.81
C ASP A 11 20.40 -13.13 -13.10
N LEU A 12 19.43 -12.26 -13.28
CA LEU A 12 18.04 -12.64 -13.48
C LEU A 12 17.71 -12.65 -14.97
N ASN A 13 17.14 -13.76 -15.45
CA ASN A 13 16.61 -13.85 -16.80
C ASN A 13 15.42 -12.88 -16.96
N GLN A 14 15.40 -12.16 -18.07
CA GLN A 14 14.35 -11.19 -18.37
C GLN A 14 12.95 -11.82 -18.39
N ASN A 15 12.83 -13.07 -18.86
CA ASN A 15 11.55 -13.79 -18.87
C ASN A 15 11.06 -14.11 -17.45
N ASP A 16 11.95 -14.57 -16.56
CA ASP A 16 11.59 -14.84 -15.16
C ASP A 16 11.21 -13.55 -14.44
N PHE A 17 11.89 -12.43 -14.73
CA PHE A 17 11.52 -11.13 -14.20
C PHE A 17 10.12 -10.69 -14.69
N LYS A 18 9.86 -10.82 -15.99
CA LYS A 18 8.57 -10.49 -16.59
C LYS A 18 7.43 -11.36 -16.05
N ASN A 19 7.67 -12.65 -15.87
CA ASN A 19 6.70 -13.57 -15.26
C ASN A 19 6.36 -13.17 -13.82
N ALA A 20 7.39 -12.82 -13.02
CA ALA A 20 7.20 -12.32 -11.67
C ALA A 20 6.43 -10.99 -11.65
N LEU A 21 6.71 -10.07 -12.58
CA LEU A 21 5.98 -8.81 -12.72
C LEU A 21 4.52 -9.05 -13.13
N ASN A 22 4.26 -10.01 -14.03
CA ASN A 22 2.90 -10.36 -14.48
C ASN A 22 2.01 -10.87 -13.34
N HIS A 23 2.59 -11.51 -12.33
CA HIS A 23 1.85 -11.92 -11.12
C HIS A 23 1.20 -10.73 -10.39
N LEU A 24 1.74 -9.53 -10.55
CA LEU A 24 1.19 -8.29 -9.98
C LEU A 24 0.07 -7.65 -10.82
N SER A 25 -0.36 -8.26 -11.93
CA SER A 25 -1.38 -7.69 -12.84
C SER A 25 -2.71 -7.38 -12.14
N ARG A 26 -3.16 -8.23 -11.21
CA ARG A 26 -4.36 -7.99 -10.40
C ARG A 26 -4.22 -6.77 -9.48
N ARG A 27 -3.00 -6.38 -9.09
CA ARG A 27 -2.75 -5.17 -8.31
C ARG A 27 -2.75 -3.91 -9.17
N GLY A 28 -2.22 -4.00 -10.36
CA GLY A 28 -2.09 -2.89 -11.29
C GLY A 28 -2.44 -3.32 -12.71
N PRO A 29 -3.74 -3.32 -13.07
CA PRO A 29 -4.19 -3.79 -14.38
C PRO A 29 -3.97 -2.78 -15.50
N ASP A 30 -3.83 -1.47 -15.20
CA ASP A 30 -3.95 -0.41 -16.20
C ASP A 30 -2.69 -0.22 -17.05
N SER A 31 -1.51 -0.43 -16.46
CA SER A 31 -0.25 -0.37 -17.24
C SER A 31 0.86 -1.20 -16.64
N GLU A 32 1.80 -1.58 -17.51
CA GLU A 32 3.04 -2.27 -17.19
C GLU A 32 4.23 -1.44 -17.67
N GLY A 33 5.32 -1.44 -16.88
CA GLY A 33 6.57 -0.87 -17.33
C GLY A 33 7.76 -1.59 -16.72
N ILE A 34 8.84 -1.66 -17.50
CA ILE A 34 10.12 -2.26 -17.10
C ILE A 34 11.23 -1.28 -17.48
N TRP A 35 12.14 -1.05 -16.56
CA TRP A 35 13.41 -0.38 -16.79
C TRP A 35 14.54 -1.30 -16.36
N SER A 36 15.63 -1.36 -17.13
CA SER A 36 16.78 -2.20 -16.79
C SER A 36 18.10 -1.60 -17.21
N GLU A 37 19.12 -1.85 -16.42
CA GLU A 37 20.52 -1.53 -16.70
C GLU A 37 21.42 -2.61 -16.08
N ASN A 38 22.19 -3.33 -16.91
CA ASN A 38 23.03 -4.44 -16.45
C ASN A 38 22.23 -5.48 -15.62
N LYS A 39 22.63 -5.72 -14.36
CA LYS A 39 21.97 -6.65 -13.42
C LYS A 39 20.92 -5.96 -12.53
N ILE A 40 20.40 -4.82 -12.96
CA ILE A 40 19.39 -4.04 -12.25
C ILE A 40 18.12 -4.04 -13.09
N PHE A 41 17.01 -4.44 -12.47
CA PHE A 41 15.69 -4.44 -13.09
C PHE A 41 14.69 -3.75 -12.16
N LEU A 42 13.91 -2.82 -12.67
CA LEU A 42 12.76 -2.22 -12.00
C LEU A 42 11.51 -2.49 -12.86
N GLY A 43 10.49 -3.07 -12.26
CA GLY A 43 9.22 -3.34 -12.92
C GLY A 43 8.04 -2.84 -12.11
N SER A 44 7.02 -2.31 -12.77
CA SER A 44 5.81 -1.82 -12.14
C SER A 44 4.56 -2.25 -12.89
N ARG A 45 3.53 -2.56 -12.12
CA ARG A 45 2.13 -2.68 -12.53
C ARG A 45 1.35 -1.56 -11.87
N ARG A 46 0.70 -0.71 -12.67
CA ARG A 46 0.01 0.49 -12.20
C ARG A 46 -1.50 0.28 -12.14
N LEU A 47 -2.11 0.73 -11.04
CA LEU A 47 -3.51 1.11 -10.96
C LEU A 47 -3.56 2.63 -10.95
N ALA A 48 -4.13 3.23 -11.99
CA ALA A 48 -4.15 4.67 -12.20
C ALA A 48 -5.25 5.31 -11.33
N ILE A 49 -4.84 6.01 -10.25
CA ILE A 49 -5.73 6.71 -9.32
C ILE A 49 -5.54 8.22 -9.42
N PHE A 50 -4.29 8.67 -9.65
CA PHE A 50 -3.90 10.07 -9.88
C PHE A 50 -3.25 10.21 -11.24
N ASP A 51 -3.56 11.30 -11.95
CA ASP A 51 -3.09 11.59 -13.29
C ASP A 51 -3.16 10.36 -14.21
N LEU A 52 -4.36 10.08 -14.72
CA LEU A 52 -4.67 8.87 -15.50
C LEU A 52 -3.90 8.75 -16.82
N ASN A 53 -3.07 9.75 -17.15
CA ASN A 53 -2.29 9.80 -18.36
C ASN A 53 -1.05 8.90 -18.29
N ASP A 54 -0.61 8.37 -19.44
CA ASP A 54 0.57 7.51 -19.58
C ASP A 54 1.88 8.16 -19.15
N ARG A 55 1.97 9.49 -19.19
CA ARG A 55 3.14 10.24 -18.69
C ARG A 55 3.44 9.97 -17.21
N SER A 56 2.45 9.44 -16.45
CA SER A 56 2.58 9.08 -15.05
C SER A 56 2.84 7.59 -14.83
N ASN A 57 3.11 6.83 -15.89
CA ASN A 57 3.48 5.43 -15.81
C ASN A 57 4.84 5.24 -15.15
N GLN A 58 5.04 4.03 -14.62
CA GLN A 58 6.24 3.65 -13.89
C GLN A 58 6.89 2.42 -14.55
N PRO A 59 8.21 2.24 -14.42
CA PRO A 59 9.18 3.04 -13.67
C PRO A 59 9.31 4.46 -14.22
N MET A 60 9.31 5.47 -13.30
CA MET A 60 9.37 6.88 -13.68
C MET A 60 10.81 7.39 -13.55
N GLN A 61 11.29 8.11 -14.57
CA GLN A 61 12.61 8.73 -14.57
C GLN A 61 12.52 10.20 -14.16
N SER A 62 13.44 10.66 -13.31
CA SER A 62 13.54 12.05 -12.88
C SER A 62 13.91 12.97 -14.04
N LEU A 63 13.63 14.27 -13.89
CA LEU A 63 13.97 15.29 -14.88
C LEU A 63 15.47 15.34 -15.20
N CYS A 64 16.32 15.11 -14.20
CA CYS A 64 17.77 15.05 -14.35
C CYS A 64 18.27 13.68 -14.87
N SER A 65 17.38 12.76 -15.21
CA SER A 65 17.67 11.41 -15.72
C SER A 65 18.51 10.53 -14.79
N ARG A 66 18.77 10.98 -13.55
CA ARG A 66 19.62 10.27 -12.57
C ARG A 66 18.87 9.22 -11.78
N TYR A 67 17.60 9.46 -11.49
CA TYR A 67 16.82 8.62 -10.59
C TYR A 67 15.68 7.91 -11.30
N ILE A 68 15.46 6.64 -10.96
CA ILE A 68 14.36 5.82 -11.47
C ILE A 68 13.52 5.36 -10.28
N LEU A 69 12.21 5.60 -10.30
CA LEU A 69 11.28 5.30 -9.22
C LEU A 69 10.26 4.24 -9.62
N VAL A 70 10.02 3.29 -8.72
CA VAL A 70 8.79 2.48 -8.66
C VAL A 70 8.10 2.71 -7.31
N PHE A 71 6.77 2.85 -7.33
CA PHE A 71 5.98 3.29 -6.20
C PHE A 71 4.62 2.60 -6.15
N ASN A 72 4.24 2.17 -4.95
CA ASN A 72 2.92 1.69 -4.62
C ASN A 72 2.38 2.50 -3.45
N GLY A 73 1.39 3.35 -3.68
CA GLY A 73 0.86 4.17 -2.60
C GLY A 73 0.00 5.33 -3.05
N SER A 74 -0.17 6.27 -2.12
CA SER A 74 -0.84 7.55 -2.31
C SER A 74 -0.26 8.57 -1.33
N ILE A 75 0.25 9.68 -1.82
CA ILE A 75 0.78 10.77 -1.00
C ILE A 75 -0.27 11.86 -0.86
N TYR A 76 -0.95 11.92 0.28
CA TYR A 76 -2.09 12.80 0.51
C TYR A 76 -1.76 14.28 0.45
N ASN A 77 -0.54 14.65 0.83
CA ASN A 77 -0.07 16.04 0.80
C ASN A 77 0.72 16.39 -0.47
N TYR A 78 0.60 15.60 -1.54
CA TYR A 78 1.39 15.80 -2.76
C TYR A 78 1.18 17.19 -3.38
N LYS A 79 -0.02 17.77 -3.27
CA LYS A 79 -0.28 19.13 -3.80
C LYS A 79 0.56 20.21 -3.10
N SER A 80 0.74 20.11 -1.78
CA SER A 80 1.58 21.05 -1.04
C SER A 80 3.07 20.82 -1.31
N LEU A 81 3.49 19.55 -1.45
CA LEU A 81 4.85 19.21 -1.83
C LEU A 81 5.17 19.62 -3.27
N ARG A 82 4.20 19.47 -4.18
CA ARG A 82 4.29 19.99 -5.55
C ARG A 82 4.52 21.50 -5.57
N LYS A 83 3.78 22.26 -4.77
CA LYS A 83 3.99 23.70 -4.62
C LYS A 83 5.39 24.00 -4.11
N HIS A 84 5.84 23.29 -3.08
CA HIS A 84 7.22 23.43 -2.56
C HIS A 84 8.29 23.18 -3.64
N LEU A 85 8.12 22.18 -4.51
CA LEU A 85 9.02 21.93 -5.63
C LEU A 85 9.03 23.09 -6.63
N ILE A 86 7.86 23.61 -6.99
CA ILE A 86 7.74 24.76 -7.92
C ILE A 86 8.38 26.02 -7.30
N ASP A 87 8.17 26.27 -6.02
CA ASP A 87 8.79 27.39 -5.28
C ASP A 87 10.33 27.27 -5.20
N ASN A 88 10.90 26.08 -5.48
CA ASN A 88 12.33 25.81 -5.62
C ASN A 88 12.77 25.59 -7.09
N ASP A 89 12.06 26.19 -8.05
CA ASP A 89 12.36 26.18 -9.48
C ASP A 89 12.36 24.80 -10.16
N VAL A 90 11.77 23.77 -9.52
CA VAL A 90 11.63 22.44 -10.11
C VAL A 90 10.45 22.43 -11.09
N LYS A 91 10.72 22.19 -12.36
CA LYS A 91 9.69 22.02 -13.39
C LYS A 91 9.09 20.63 -13.29
N LEU A 92 7.76 20.51 -13.29
CA LEU A 92 7.04 19.25 -13.19
C LEU A 92 6.24 18.99 -14.47
N LYS A 93 6.27 17.76 -14.98
CA LYS A 93 5.61 17.35 -16.23
C LYS A 93 4.24 16.73 -16.03
N THR A 94 4.00 16.18 -14.83
CA THR A 94 2.77 15.43 -14.50
C THR A 94 2.02 16.08 -13.34
N TYR A 95 0.83 15.57 -13.05
CA TYR A 95 0.08 15.92 -11.85
C TYR A 95 0.09 14.78 -10.82
N SER A 96 0.95 13.77 -11.03
CA SER A 96 1.06 12.58 -10.18
C SER A 96 1.85 12.86 -8.90
N ASP A 97 1.47 12.19 -7.82
CA ASP A 97 2.25 12.11 -6.59
C ASP A 97 3.57 11.33 -6.79
N THR A 98 3.63 10.45 -7.78
CA THR A 98 4.83 9.70 -8.17
C THR A 98 5.98 10.64 -8.57
N GLU A 99 5.71 11.63 -9.44
CA GLU A 99 6.70 12.63 -9.82
C GLU A 99 7.14 13.49 -8.64
N VAL A 100 6.18 13.83 -7.77
CA VAL A 100 6.47 14.62 -6.56
C VAL A 100 7.45 13.88 -5.63
N ILE A 101 7.28 12.57 -5.41
CA ILE A 101 8.24 11.77 -4.62
C ILE A 101 9.62 11.82 -5.28
N LEU A 102 9.67 11.59 -6.59
CA LEU A 102 10.92 11.46 -7.34
C LEU A 102 11.73 12.77 -7.35
N GLU A 103 11.09 13.87 -7.68
CA GLU A 103 11.75 15.18 -7.74
C GLU A 103 12.06 15.73 -6.33
N LEU A 104 11.24 15.41 -5.33
CA LEU A 104 11.56 15.76 -3.95
C LEU A 104 12.80 15.00 -3.45
N PHE A 105 12.94 13.72 -3.84
CA PHE A 105 14.17 12.97 -3.54
C PHE A 105 15.39 13.52 -4.29
N ALA A 106 15.22 13.95 -5.53
CA ALA A 106 16.29 14.60 -6.29
C ALA A 106 16.77 15.90 -5.64
N LEU A 107 15.85 16.68 -5.06
CA LEU A 107 16.14 17.96 -4.39
C LEU A 107 16.72 17.78 -2.99
N GLU A 108 16.13 16.93 -2.15
CA GLU A 108 16.40 16.87 -0.71
C GLU A 108 17.08 15.56 -0.26
N GLY A 109 17.11 14.55 -1.12
CA GLY A 109 17.65 13.24 -0.78
C GLY A 109 16.77 12.47 0.23
N PRO A 110 17.35 11.51 0.99
CA PRO A 110 16.61 10.63 1.87
C PRO A 110 15.74 11.31 2.94
N GLN A 111 16.10 12.53 3.35
CA GLN A 111 15.39 13.27 4.41
C GLN A 111 13.96 13.62 4.02
N MET A 112 13.66 13.68 2.71
CA MET A 112 12.34 13.96 2.18
C MET A 112 11.25 13.01 2.70
N VAL A 113 11.61 11.78 3.08
CA VAL A 113 10.65 10.77 3.53
C VAL A 113 9.83 11.24 4.74
N SER A 114 10.43 12.06 5.62
CA SER A 114 9.76 12.63 6.80
C SER A 114 8.67 13.66 6.46
N LYS A 115 8.71 14.23 5.25
CA LYS A 115 7.71 15.20 4.75
C LYS A 115 6.50 14.53 4.13
N LEU A 116 6.61 13.24 3.75
CA LEU A 116 5.53 12.51 3.11
C LEU A 116 4.41 12.18 4.12
N LYS A 117 3.17 12.52 3.76
CA LYS A 117 1.96 12.13 4.48
C LYS A 117 1.12 11.27 3.56
N GLY A 118 1.03 9.99 3.87
CA GLY A 118 0.33 9.04 3.02
C GLY A 118 0.60 7.60 3.39
N MET A 119 0.18 6.71 2.53
CA MET A 119 0.48 5.29 2.58
C MET A 119 1.37 4.95 1.37
N PHE A 120 2.54 4.38 1.63
CA PHE A 120 3.52 4.19 0.56
C PHE A 120 4.54 3.09 0.81
N ALA A 121 4.96 2.50 -0.28
CA ALA A 121 6.20 1.75 -0.42
C ALA A 121 6.82 2.12 -1.77
N PHE A 122 8.09 2.44 -1.80
CA PHE A 122 8.77 2.79 -3.04
C PHE A 122 10.24 2.40 -3.04
N VAL A 123 10.81 2.30 -4.23
CA VAL A 123 12.24 2.13 -4.45
C VAL A 123 12.69 3.16 -5.49
N ILE A 124 13.77 3.87 -5.17
CA ILE A 124 14.45 4.82 -6.05
C ILE A 124 15.85 4.28 -6.34
N TRP A 125 16.17 4.08 -7.62
CA TRP A 125 17.50 3.74 -8.10
C TRP A 125 18.27 4.98 -8.51
N ASP A 126 19.47 5.18 -7.98
CA ASP A 126 20.40 6.24 -8.35
C ASP A 126 21.39 5.70 -9.40
N CYS A 127 21.19 6.02 -10.66
CA CYS A 127 22.03 5.57 -11.77
C CYS A 127 23.50 6.03 -11.64
N LYS A 128 23.75 7.16 -10.97
CA LYS A 128 25.10 7.70 -10.78
C LYS A 128 25.85 7.01 -9.63
N LYS A 129 25.19 6.84 -8.47
CA LYS A 129 25.81 6.20 -7.29
C LYS A 129 25.76 4.68 -7.33
N LYS A 130 24.95 4.10 -8.26
CA LYS A 130 24.64 2.67 -8.34
C LYS A 130 24.11 2.15 -7.00
N GLU A 131 23.14 2.87 -6.45
CA GLU A 131 22.56 2.65 -5.13
C GLU A 131 21.04 2.75 -5.19
N ALA A 132 20.34 1.86 -4.49
CA ALA A 132 18.90 1.94 -4.31
C ALA A 132 18.55 2.48 -2.93
N PHE A 133 17.51 3.31 -2.87
CA PHE A 133 16.86 3.78 -1.67
C PHE A 133 15.43 3.23 -1.65
N ALA A 134 15.08 2.47 -0.60
CA ALA A 134 13.75 1.90 -0.46
C ALA A 134 13.12 2.34 0.87
N ALA A 135 11.88 2.81 0.85
CA ALA A 135 11.19 3.30 2.04
C ALA A 135 9.77 2.77 2.13
N ARG A 136 9.28 2.61 3.37
CA ARG A 136 7.92 2.18 3.71
C ARG A 136 7.27 3.16 4.66
N ASP A 137 5.97 3.36 4.51
CA ASP A 137 5.17 4.31 5.29
C ASP A 137 5.20 4.06 6.81
N PRO A 138 4.78 5.05 7.64
CA PRO A 138 4.84 4.98 9.11
C PRO A 138 4.13 3.78 9.74
N TYR A 139 3.10 3.26 9.08
CA TYR A 139 2.23 2.21 9.61
C TYR A 139 2.33 0.89 8.84
N GLY A 140 3.19 0.84 7.78
CA GLY A 140 3.34 -0.32 6.93
C GLY A 140 2.10 -0.68 6.11
N ILE A 141 1.25 0.32 5.81
CA ILE A 141 -0.01 0.11 5.07
C ILE A 141 0.27 -0.47 3.68
N LYS A 142 1.33 0.01 3.02
CA LYS A 142 1.76 -0.59 1.76
C LYS A 142 2.84 -1.63 2.00
N PRO A 143 2.69 -2.84 1.44
CA PRO A 143 3.66 -3.90 1.63
C PRO A 143 4.95 -3.62 0.86
N LEU A 144 6.07 -3.98 1.48
CA LEU A 144 7.39 -4.00 0.86
C LEU A 144 8.20 -5.15 1.45
N PHE A 145 8.46 -6.15 0.64
CA PHE A 145 9.22 -7.33 1.02
C PHE A 145 10.59 -7.33 0.39
N ILE A 146 11.57 -7.84 1.10
CA ILE A 146 12.97 -7.95 0.71
C ILE A 146 13.37 -9.42 0.77
N GLY A 147 13.71 -9.99 -0.37
CA GLY A 147 14.29 -11.32 -0.50
C GLY A 147 15.78 -11.19 -0.75
N THR A 148 16.57 -12.00 -0.05
CA THR A 148 18.03 -11.97 -0.14
C THR A 148 18.63 -13.34 -0.47
N ASN A 149 19.70 -13.33 -1.24
CA ASN A 149 20.59 -14.46 -1.41
C ASN A 149 22.08 -14.02 -1.36
N SER A 150 23.02 -14.93 -1.58
CA SER A 150 24.46 -14.62 -1.53
C SER A 150 24.93 -13.64 -2.62
N LYS A 151 24.15 -13.45 -3.69
CA LYS A 151 24.54 -12.66 -4.88
C LYS A 151 23.88 -11.31 -4.95
N GLY A 152 22.70 -11.12 -4.31
CA GLY A 152 21.98 -9.88 -4.41
C GLY A 152 20.63 -9.84 -3.67
N ILE A 153 19.81 -8.85 -4.00
CA ILE A 153 18.56 -8.52 -3.32
C ILE A 153 17.45 -8.34 -4.34
N ILE A 154 16.26 -8.84 -4.00
CA ILE A 154 15.01 -8.51 -4.72
C ILE A 154 14.03 -7.87 -3.76
N LEU A 155 13.39 -6.78 -4.17
CA LEU A 155 12.31 -6.12 -3.44
C LEU A 155 11.01 -6.25 -4.24
N ALA A 156 9.90 -6.52 -3.56
CA ALA A 156 8.59 -6.56 -4.23
C ALA A 156 7.44 -6.20 -3.28
N SER A 157 6.29 -5.89 -3.90
CA SER A 157 5.04 -5.65 -3.19
C SER A 157 4.38 -6.93 -2.66
N GLN A 158 4.81 -8.12 -3.11
CA GLN A 158 4.27 -9.42 -2.70
C GLN A 158 5.39 -10.46 -2.54
N VAL A 159 5.21 -11.36 -1.58
CA VAL A 159 6.15 -12.48 -1.31
C VAL A 159 6.18 -13.45 -2.48
N LYS A 160 5.02 -13.84 -3.01
CA LYS A 160 4.94 -14.76 -4.16
C LYS A 160 5.70 -14.24 -5.39
N THR A 161 5.68 -12.93 -5.61
CA THR A 161 6.44 -12.30 -6.70
C THR A 161 7.94 -12.53 -6.57
N LEU A 162 8.47 -12.47 -5.34
CA LEU A 162 9.89 -12.76 -5.07
C LEU A 162 10.24 -14.21 -5.39
N LEU A 163 9.37 -15.15 -5.02
CA LEU A 163 9.58 -16.58 -5.25
C LEU A 163 9.56 -16.95 -6.74
N LEU A 164 8.69 -16.30 -7.53
CA LEU A 164 8.58 -16.52 -8.97
C LEU A 164 9.85 -16.16 -9.74
N THR A 165 10.74 -15.36 -9.16
CA THR A 165 12.06 -15.10 -9.75
C THR A 165 13.01 -16.30 -9.69
N LYS A 166 12.69 -17.34 -8.90
CA LYS A 166 13.52 -18.52 -8.64
C LYS A 166 14.90 -18.22 -8.03
N GLN A 167 15.13 -16.98 -7.59
CA GLN A 167 16.39 -16.54 -7.01
C GLN A 167 16.41 -16.63 -5.49
N ILE A 168 15.23 -16.68 -4.85
CA ILE A 168 15.08 -16.69 -3.40
C ILE A 168 14.64 -18.09 -2.95
N SER A 169 15.26 -18.56 -1.86
CA SER A 169 14.94 -19.86 -1.26
C SER A 169 13.48 -19.93 -0.80
N THR A 170 12.86 -21.07 -1.05
CA THR A 170 11.50 -21.41 -0.57
C THR A 170 11.50 -22.06 0.81
N GLU A 171 12.63 -22.05 1.52
CA GLU A 171 12.75 -22.61 2.87
C GLU A 171 11.81 -21.86 3.84
N ARG A 172 10.95 -22.63 4.51
CA ARG A 172 9.92 -22.09 5.42
C ARG A 172 10.51 -21.67 6.76
N ASP A 173 10.00 -20.59 7.34
CA ASP A 173 10.34 -20.16 8.69
C ASP A 173 9.39 -20.81 9.71
N ILE A 174 9.91 -21.70 10.55
CA ILE A 174 9.15 -22.41 11.57
C ILE A 174 8.48 -21.44 12.58
N ASN A 175 9.14 -20.33 12.92
CA ASN A 175 8.58 -19.33 13.82
C ASN A 175 7.39 -18.60 13.21
N SER A 176 7.40 -18.40 11.89
CA SER A 176 6.27 -17.80 11.17
C SER A 176 5.09 -18.75 11.08
N GLN A 177 5.35 -20.06 10.90
CA GLN A 177 4.31 -21.07 10.97
C GLN A 177 3.68 -21.13 12.38
N PHE A 178 4.50 -21.11 13.41
CA PHE A 178 4.03 -21.06 14.80
C PHE A 178 3.19 -19.80 15.07
N SER A 179 3.64 -18.63 14.58
CA SER A 179 2.89 -17.38 14.67
C SER A 179 1.51 -17.49 14.00
N PHE A 180 1.45 -18.03 12.77
CA PHE A 180 0.19 -18.20 12.06
C PHE A 180 -0.79 -19.13 12.79
N TRP A 181 -0.33 -20.29 13.26
CA TRP A 181 -1.20 -21.25 13.96
C TRP A 181 -1.73 -20.72 15.29
N ASN A 182 -1.00 -19.83 15.97
CA ASN A 182 -1.45 -19.25 17.24
C ASN A 182 -2.28 -17.97 17.08
N LEU A 183 -2.00 -17.15 16.07
CA LEU A 183 -2.55 -15.80 15.95
C LEU A 183 -3.41 -15.59 14.69
N GLY A 184 -3.37 -16.53 13.75
CA GLY A 184 -4.05 -16.40 12.46
C GLY A 184 -3.36 -15.51 11.45
N TYR A 185 -2.15 -14.98 11.77
CA TYR A 185 -1.32 -14.16 10.88
C TYR A 185 0.17 -14.29 11.21
N ILE A 186 1.02 -13.80 10.33
CA ILE A 186 2.46 -13.80 10.50
C ILE A 186 2.93 -12.45 11.02
N ILE A 187 3.66 -12.45 12.14
CA ILE A 187 4.16 -11.22 12.76
C ILE A 187 5.32 -10.64 11.94
N GLU A 188 5.16 -9.42 11.41
CA GLU A 188 6.24 -8.69 10.75
C GLU A 188 7.43 -8.42 11.71
N PRO A 189 8.67 -8.40 11.19
CA PRO A 189 9.03 -8.40 9.77
C PRO A 189 9.16 -9.78 9.14
N ARG A 190 8.80 -10.86 9.83
CA ARG A 190 8.87 -12.22 9.27
C ARG A 190 7.87 -12.41 8.15
N THR A 191 8.16 -13.38 7.28
CA THR A 191 7.24 -13.92 6.29
C THR A 191 7.21 -15.45 6.43
N TRP A 192 6.40 -16.14 5.65
CA TRP A 192 6.37 -17.60 5.62
C TRP A 192 7.72 -18.24 5.26
N PHE A 193 8.65 -17.46 4.69
CA PHE A 193 9.94 -17.90 4.19
C PHE A 193 11.11 -17.25 4.92
N LYS A 194 12.15 -18.01 5.25
CA LYS A 194 13.33 -17.57 6.03
C LYS A 194 14.05 -16.38 5.40
N ASN A 195 14.22 -16.40 4.06
CA ASN A 195 15.05 -15.45 3.33
C ASN A 195 14.26 -14.27 2.76
N ILE A 196 12.99 -14.11 3.19
CA ILE A 196 12.13 -12.98 2.82
C ILE A 196 11.65 -12.30 4.10
N LYS A 197 11.85 -10.98 4.16
CA LYS A 197 11.38 -10.16 5.29
C LYS A 197 10.63 -8.94 4.78
N ALA A 198 9.63 -8.50 5.52
CA ALA A 198 9.04 -7.18 5.29
C ALA A 198 10.02 -6.09 5.74
N LEU A 199 10.14 -5.01 4.96
CA LEU A 199 10.74 -3.78 5.49
C LEU A 199 9.83 -3.25 6.59
N LYS A 200 10.39 -2.99 7.78
CA LYS A 200 9.61 -2.51 8.93
C LYS A 200 8.90 -1.20 8.61
N SER A 201 7.73 -0.99 9.21
CA SER A 201 6.99 0.27 9.12
C SER A 201 7.82 1.45 9.66
N GLY A 202 7.80 2.59 8.93
CA GLY A 202 8.59 3.75 9.30
C GLY A 202 10.10 3.59 9.13
N TYR A 203 10.54 2.64 8.28
CA TYR A 203 11.96 2.43 7.97
C TYR A 203 12.26 2.73 6.50
N TYR A 204 13.52 3.03 6.25
CA TYR A 204 14.11 2.98 4.93
C TYR A 204 15.41 2.21 4.93
N VAL A 205 15.79 1.68 3.79
CA VAL A 205 17.07 1.00 3.56
C VAL A 205 17.80 1.61 2.37
N ARG A 206 19.13 1.60 2.44
CA ARG A 206 20.01 1.87 1.30
C ARG A 206 20.68 0.58 0.89
N ILE A 207 20.73 0.34 -0.40
CA ILE A 207 21.23 -0.91 -0.99
C ILE A 207 22.27 -0.56 -2.03
N LYS A 208 23.44 -1.16 -1.92
CA LYS A 208 24.54 -1.03 -2.89
C LYS A 208 25.19 -2.37 -3.12
N ASP A 209 25.57 -2.66 -4.37
CA ASP A 209 26.23 -3.91 -4.76
C ASP A 209 25.48 -5.17 -4.25
N GLY A 210 24.14 -5.14 -4.35
CA GLY A 210 23.27 -6.23 -3.90
C GLY A 210 23.24 -6.47 -2.39
N LYS A 211 23.65 -5.50 -1.56
CA LYS A 211 23.67 -5.61 -0.09
C LYS A 211 23.04 -4.39 0.56
N ILE A 212 22.35 -4.61 1.68
CA ILE A 212 21.87 -3.51 2.52
C ILE A 212 23.09 -2.88 3.22
N ILE A 213 23.34 -1.61 2.92
CA ILE A 213 24.45 -0.84 3.52
C ILE A 213 23.99 0.03 4.68
N SER A 214 22.69 0.29 4.79
CA SER A 214 22.09 1.06 5.88
C SER A 214 20.61 0.75 6.00
N GLU A 215 20.13 0.57 7.25
CA GLU A 215 18.72 0.50 7.62
C GLU A 215 18.45 1.54 8.69
N MET A 216 17.49 2.44 8.49
CA MET A 216 17.22 3.54 9.41
C MET A 216 15.72 3.70 9.67
N GLN A 217 15.39 3.88 10.94
CA GLN A 217 14.04 4.25 11.37
C GLN A 217 13.87 5.77 11.24
N TRP A 218 12.97 6.20 10.35
CA TRP A 218 12.66 7.61 10.14
C TRP A 218 11.37 8.04 10.84
N TYR A 219 10.52 7.08 11.23
CA TYR A 219 9.32 7.32 12.02
C TYR A 219 9.18 6.26 13.12
N ASP A 220 8.90 6.71 14.34
CA ASP A 220 8.75 5.83 15.51
C ASP A 220 7.48 6.22 16.27
N LEU A 221 6.44 5.39 16.17
CA LEU A 221 5.17 5.59 16.85
C LEU A 221 5.33 5.56 18.37
N SER A 222 6.20 4.68 18.89
CA SER A 222 6.42 4.53 20.33
C SER A 222 7.02 5.81 20.94
N LYS A 223 7.96 6.43 20.22
CA LYS A 223 8.52 7.73 20.66
C LYS A 223 7.47 8.83 20.70
N ASN A 224 6.57 8.85 19.72
CA ASN A 224 5.48 9.82 19.68
C ASN A 224 4.51 9.62 20.87
N TRP A 225 4.20 8.37 21.21
CA TRP A 225 3.37 8.05 22.37
C TRP A 225 4.02 8.46 23.68
N ILE A 226 5.29 8.10 23.87
CA ILE A 226 6.06 8.47 25.07
C ILE A 226 6.15 9.99 25.21
N SER A 227 6.41 10.71 24.10
CA SER A 227 6.44 12.17 24.11
C SER A 227 5.09 12.78 24.46
N ALA A 228 4.00 12.25 23.91
CA ALA A 228 2.64 12.71 24.23
C ALA A 228 2.30 12.46 25.70
N ASP A 229 2.71 11.32 26.26
CA ASP A 229 2.48 10.99 27.66
C ASP A 229 3.24 11.94 28.62
N LYS A 230 4.51 12.26 28.29
CA LYS A 230 5.31 13.23 29.05
C LYS A 230 4.75 14.64 29.02
N ASN A 231 4.10 15.01 27.91
CA ASN A 231 3.54 16.35 27.68
C ASN A 231 2.01 16.39 27.87
N LYS A 232 1.47 15.49 28.70
CA LYS A 232 0.04 15.46 29.02
C LYS A 232 -0.49 16.82 29.45
N GLN A 233 -1.47 17.33 28.73
CA GLN A 233 -2.25 18.49 29.11
C GLN A 233 -3.62 18.03 29.63
N ARG A 234 -4.08 18.65 30.72
CA ARG A 234 -5.47 18.45 31.17
C ARG A 234 -6.39 19.26 30.25
N ILE A 235 -7.10 18.53 29.37
CA ILE A 235 -8.11 19.12 28.49
C ILE A 235 -9.50 18.68 28.94
N SER A 236 -10.52 19.50 28.68
CA SER A 236 -11.90 19.14 28.93
C SER A 236 -12.37 18.04 27.97
N LYS A 237 -13.38 17.25 28.36
CA LYS A 237 -14.01 16.24 27.48
C LYS A 237 -14.51 16.86 26.17
N LYS A 238 -15.05 18.09 26.23
CA LYS A 238 -15.52 18.82 25.04
C LYS A 238 -14.39 19.12 24.07
N GLU A 239 -13.25 19.55 24.57
CA GLU A 239 -12.06 19.86 23.78
C GLU A 239 -11.44 18.58 23.20
N CYS A 240 -11.32 17.51 23.99
CA CYS A 240 -10.89 16.19 23.52
C CYS A 240 -11.76 15.70 22.35
N ASN A 241 -13.07 15.73 22.48
CA ASN A 241 -14.00 15.34 21.43
C ASN A 241 -13.83 16.20 20.15
N LYS A 242 -13.57 17.50 20.31
CA LYS A 242 -13.31 18.41 19.18
C LYS A 242 -12.02 18.03 18.44
N ILE A 243 -10.94 17.74 19.18
CA ILE A 243 -9.66 17.31 18.61
C ILE A 243 -9.81 16.00 17.85
N ILE A 244 -10.46 15.00 18.45
CA ILE A 244 -10.70 13.69 17.81
C ILE A 244 -11.52 13.86 16.53
N LYS A 245 -12.65 14.59 16.61
CA LYS A 245 -13.51 14.87 15.44
C LYS A 245 -12.73 15.54 14.30
N ASN A 246 -11.91 16.54 14.61
CA ASN A 246 -11.12 17.26 13.62
C ASN A 246 -10.06 16.37 12.99
N SER A 247 -9.37 15.56 13.80
CA SER A 247 -8.34 14.63 13.32
C SER A 247 -8.91 13.56 12.41
N LEU A 248 -10.02 12.92 12.80
CA LEU A 248 -10.73 11.94 11.98
C LEU A 248 -11.25 12.56 10.67
N THR A 249 -11.90 13.72 10.76
CA THR A 249 -12.39 14.43 9.57
C THR A 249 -11.24 14.78 8.61
N SER A 250 -10.12 15.29 9.14
CA SER A 250 -8.94 15.60 8.36
C SER A 250 -8.34 14.36 7.71
N SER A 251 -8.28 13.24 8.43
CA SER A 251 -7.78 11.97 7.90
C SER A 251 -8.66 11.47 6.75
N VAL A 252 -9.97 11.35 6.96
CA VAL A 252 -10.91 10.88 5.94
C VAL A 252 -10.87 11.78 4.69
N LYS A 253 -10.87 13.12 4.86
CA LYS A 253 -10.76 14.04 3.72
C LYS A 253 -9.54 13.78 2.83
N LYS A 254 -8.40 13.44 3.42
CA LYS A 254 -7.17 13.13 2.67
C LYS A 254 -7.29 11.85 1.84
N HIS A 255 -8.06 10.87 2.33
CA HIS A 255 -8.33 9.63 1.59
C HIS A 255 -9.34 9.80 0.44
N LEU A 256 -10.10 10.92 0.43
CA LEU A 256 -11.06 11.23 -0.64
C LEU A 256 -10.43 11.93 -1.84
N VAL A 257 -9.13 12.14 -1.85
CA VAL A 257 -8.41 12.73 -2.99
C VAL A 257 -8.19 11.62 -4.02
N SER A 258 -8.82 11.75 -5.19
CA SER A 258 -8.74 10.78 -6.29
C SER A 258 -9.28 11.40 -7.57
N ASP A 259 -8.72 11.00 -8.73
CA ASP A 259 -9.22 11.34 -10.06
C ASP A 259 -10.23 10.30 -10.58
N VAL A 260 -10.45 9.19 -9.81
CA VAL A 260 -11.43 8.15 -10.11
C VAL A 260 -12.55 8.12 -9.06
N PRO A 261 -13.70 7.46 -9.33
CA PRO A 261 -14.76 7.27 -8.34
C PRO A 261 -14.25 6.59 -7.06
N ILE A 262 -14.84 6.97 -5.93
CA ILE A 262 -14.48 6.44 -4.62
C ILE A 262 -15.67 5.69 -4.04
N GLY A 263 -15.44 4.46 -3.59
CA GLY A 263 -16.37 3.68 -2.79
C GLY A 263 -15.89 3.52 -1.35
N ILE A 264 -16.80 3.14 -0.46
CA ILE A 264 -16.49 2.75 0.91
C ILE A 264 -17.04 1.35 1.18
N PHE A 265 -16.28 0.56 1.93
CA PHE A 265 -16.81 -0.66 2.52
C PHE A 265 -17.64 -0.27 3.75
N LEU A 266 -18.91 -0.66 3.75
CA LEU A 266 -19.86 -0.34 4.81
C LEU A 266 -20.33 -1.62 5.50
N SER A 267 -19.95 -1.75 6.75
CA SER A 267 -20.51 -2.75 7.67
C SER A 267 -21.50 -2.09 8.63
N SER A 268 -22.05 -2.85 9.55
CA SER A 268 -22.85 -2.30 10.64
C SER A 268 -21.99 -1.78 11.81
N GLY A 269 -20.67 -1.89 11.71
CA GLY A 269 -19.71 -1.52 12.75
C GLY A 269 -19.60 0.00 12.95
N VAL A 270 -19.14 0.38 14.14
CA VAL A 270 -18.96 1.79 14.52
C VAL A 270 -17.99 2.51 13.59
N ASP A 271 -16.87 1.89 13.25
CA ASP A 271 -15.81 2.51 12.45
C ASP A 271 -16.26 2.84 11.03
N SER A 272 -16.86 1.85 10.33
CA SER A 272 -17.37 2.05 8.97
C SER A 272 -18.50 3.07 8.93
N THR A 273 -19.39 3.06 9.94
CA THR A 273 -20.47 4.04 10.09
C THR A 273 -19.93 5.44 10.32
N LEU A 274 -18.89 5.60 11.15
CA LEU A 274 -18.23 6.88 11.39
C LEU A 274 -17.59 7.43 10.11
N VAL A 275 -16.89 6.57 9.37
CA VAL A 275 -16.30 6.93 8.05
C VAL A 275 -17.42 7.38 7.11
N ALA A 276 -18.52 6.61 6.98
CA ALA A 276 -19.66 6.97 6.15
C ALA A 276 -20.24 8.36 6.51
N GLY A 277 -20.43 8.64 7.80
CA GLY A 277 -20.93 9.93 8.27
C GLY A 277 -19.99 11.09 7.95
N ILE A 278 -18.67 10.89 8.12
CA ILE A 278 -17.69 11.94 7.80
C ILE A 278 -17.63 12.17 6.28
N VAL A 279 -17.62 11.09 5.48
CA VAL A 279 -17.58 11.18 4.02
C VAL A 279 -18.80 11.96 3.52
N SER A 280 -20.00 11.57 3.91
CA SER A 280 -21.24 12.20 3.48
C SER A 280 -21.30 13.69 3.83
N SER A 281 -20.77 14.08 4.99
CA SER A 281 -20.72 15.48 5.44
C SER A 281 -19.65 16.34 4.74
N ASN A 282 -18.72 15.72 4.00
CA ASN A 282 -17.53 16.42 3.47
C ASN A 282 -17.35 16.29 1.96
N THR A 283 -18.25 15.63 1.25
CA THR A 283 -18.25 15.58 -0.22
C THR A 283 -19.65 15.75 -0.78
N LYS A 284 -19.74 16.42 -1.93
CA LYS A 284 -20.97 16.51 -2.73
C LYS A 284 -21.04 15.40 -3.79
N LYS A 285 -19.95 14.64 -3.97
CA LYS A 285 -19.91 13.50 -4.90
C LYS A 285 -20.80 12.38 -4.36
N LYS A 286 -21.52 11.70 -5.25
CA LYS A 286 -22.24 10.48 -4.90
C LYS A 286 -21.24 9.42 -4.47
N ILE A 287 -21.39 8.88 -3.28
CA ILE A 287 -20.51 7.85 -2.73
C ILE A 287 -21.18 6.50 -2.84
N ILE A 288 -20.44 5.53 -3.35
CA ILE A 288 -20.87 4.14 -3.44
C ILE A 288 -20.48 3.45 -2.13
N ALA A 289 -21.45 2.84 -1.46
CA ALA A 289 -21.23 2.00 -0.28
C ALA A 289 -21.39 0.53 -0.67
N ILE A 290 -20.44 -0.31 -0.29
CA ILE A 290 -20.41 -1.74 -0.61
C ILE A 290 -20.45 -2.54 0.69
N THR A 291 -21.38 -3.47 0.78
CA THR A 291 -21.50 -4.41 1.91
C THR A 291 -21.40 -5.84 1.38
N VAL A 292 -20.55 -6.65 1.99
CA VAL A 292 -20.54 -8.11 1.75
C VAL A 292 -21.43 -8.77 2.79
N SER A 293 -22.31 -9.67 2.36
CA SER A 293 -23.18 -10.47 3.22
C SER A 293 -23.08 -11.94 2.80
N PHE A 294 -23.20 -12.84 3.74
CA PHE A 294 -23.16 -14.27 3.47
C PHE A 294 -24.58 -14.85 3.65
N GLU A 295 -25.01 -15.68 2.69
CA GLU A 295 -26.33 -16.30 2.66
C GLU A 295 -26.68 -17.01 3.99
N ASN A 296 -25.72 -17.73 4.59
CA ASN A 296 -25.89 -18.45 5.83
C ASN A 296 -26.23 -17.55 7.04
N PHE A 297 -26.01 -16.25 6.96
CA PHE A 297 -26.35 -15.30 8.01
C PHE A 297 -27.62 -14.50 7.73
N GLU A 298 -28.28 -14.75 6.57
CA GLU A 298 -29.47 -13.99 6.16
C GLU A 298 -30.57 -14.04 7.22
N GLY A 299 -31.02 -12.83 7.63
CA GLY A 299 -32.05 -12.66 8.66
C GLY A 299 -31.63 -12.96 10.09
N SER A 300 -30.36 -13.34 10.33
CA SER A 300 -29.81 -13.52 11.68
C SER A 300 -29.25 -12.21 12.25
N GLU A 301 -28.85 -12.20 13.52
CA GLU A 301 -28.18 -11.06 14.15
C GLU A 301 -26.80 -10.75 13.50
N ASN A 302 -26.21 -11.74 12.84
CA ASN A 302 -24.94 -11.63 12.14
C ASN A 302 -25.09 -11.07 10.71
N ASP A 303 -26.32 -10.88 10.21
CA ASP A 303 -26.55 -10.23 8.91
C ASP A 303 -26.38 -8.72 9.04
N GLU A 304 -25.19 -8.25 8.71
CA GLU A 304 -24.87 -6.81 8.72
C GLU A 304 -25.60 -6.01 7.63
N SER A 305 -26.11 -6.67 6.57
CA SER A 305 -26.67 -6.01 5.38
C SER A 305 -27.88 -5.12 5.69
N ILE A 306 -28.74 -5.55 6.63
CA ILE A 306 -29.95 -4.81 7.01
C ILE A 306 -29.59 -3.49 7.70
N LYS A 307 -28.64 -3.54 8.65
CA LYS A 307 -28.18 -2.34 9.37
C LYS A 307 -27.38 -1.41 8.43
N ALA A 308 -26.49 -1.98 7.61
CA ALA A 308 -25.71 -1.24 6.62
C ALA A 308 -26.62 -0.49 5.62
N LYS A 309 -27.71 -1.13 5.16
CA LYS A 309 -28.71 -0.50 4.28
C LYS A 309 -29.34 0.74 4.93
N LYS A 310 -29.73 0.66 6.20
CA LYS A 310 -30.29 1.81 6.95
C LYS A 310 -29.27 2.94 7.08
N ILE A 311 -27.98 2.60 7.31
CA ILE A 311 -26.89 3.59 7.41
C ILE A 311 -26.67 4.28 6.05
N ALA A 312 -26.60 3.51 4.97
CA ALA A 312 -26.44 4.04 3.62
C ALA A 312 -27.59 5.00 3.24
N GLN A 313 -28.83 4.60 3.53
CA GLN A 313 -30.02 5.45 3.32
C GLN A 313 -29.92 6.75 4.13
N LYS A 314 -29.57 6.66 5.42
CA LYS A 314 -29.41 7.85 6.30
C LYS A 314 -28.42 8.85 5.73
N TYR A 315 -27.35 8.39 5.11
CA TYR A 315 -26.28 9.24 4.56
C TYR A 315 -26.40 9.50 3.05
N GLY A 316 -27.50 9.09 2.40
CA GLY A 316 -27.75 9.32 0.98
C GLY A 316 -26.76 8.66 0.05
N MET A 317 -26.25 7.48 0.41
CA MET A 317 -25.28 6.73 -0.38
C MET A 317 -25.95 5.75 -1.35
N GLU A 318 -25.35 5.54 -2.50
CA GLU A 318 -25.70 4.42 -3.35
C GLU A 318 -25.15 3.14 -2.70
N HIS A 319 -26.05 2.18 -2.40
CA HIS A 319 -25.67 1.00 -1.63
C HIS A 319 -25.78 -0.28 -2.45
N HIS A 320 -24.66 -0.97 -2.59
CA HIS A 320 -24.56 -2.30 -3.20
C HIS A 320 -24.30 -3.36 -2.14
N ILE A 321 -25.15 -4.38 -2.10
CA ILE A 321 -24.97 -5.54 -1.23
C ILE A 321 -24.54 -6.71 -2.11
N TYR A 322 -23.32 -7.20 -1.86
CA TYR A 322 -22.81 -8.40 -2.51
C TYR A 322 -23.07 -9.60 -1.61
N ARG A 323 -23.99 -10.48 -2.04
CA ARG A 323 -24.36 -11.67 -1.27
C ARG A 323 -23.57 -12.86 -1.78
N VAL A 324 -22.83 -13.50 -0.87
CA VAL A 324 -22.01 -14.68 -1.14
C VAL A 324 -22.83 -15.92 -0.77
N THR A 325 -23.05 -16.81 -1.72
CA THR A 325 -23.70 -18.11 -1.48
C THR A 325 -22.66 -19.16 -1.10
N GLN A 326 -23.11 -20.29 -0.54
CA GLN A 326 -22.23 -21.43 -0.28
C GLN A 326 -21.55 -21.93 -1.57
N LYS A 327 -22.29 -21.92 -2.68
CA LYS A 327 -21.77 -22.32 -4.01
C LYS A 327 -20.68 -21.36 -4.50
N ASP A 328 -20.88 -20.05 -4.33
CA ASP A 328 -19.85 -19.04 -4.67
C ASP A 328 -18.58 -19.29 -3.88
N PHE A 329 -18.69 -19.50 -2.56
CA PHE A 329 -17.54 -19.78 -1.73
C PHE A 329 -16.77 -21.04 -2.16
N GLN A 330 -17.48 -22.12 -2.45
CA GLN A 330 -16.85 -23.36 -2.92
C GLN A 330 -16.11 -23.18 -4.24
N ASN A 331 -16.71 -22.45 -5.18
CA ASN A 331 -16.12 -22.19 -6.48
C ASN A 331 -14.92 -21.23 -6.40
N ASP A 332 -15.01 -20.20 -5.55
CA ASP A 332 -13.98 -19.17 -5.43
C ASP A 332 -12.80 -19.60 -4.52
N LEU A 333 -12.97 -20.62 -3.68
CA LEU A 333 -11.96 -21.02 -2.68
C LEU A 333 -10.57 -21.29 -3.27
N PRO A 334 -10.40 -22.01 -4.39
CA PRO A 334 -9.08 -22.20 -5.00
C PRO A 334 -8.42 -20.87 -5.39
N GLU A 335 -9.20 -19.95 -5.96
CA GLU A 335 -8.71 -18.65 -6.39
C GLU A 335 -8.40 -17.72 -5.20
N ILE A 336 -9.20 -17.79 -4.13
CA ILE A 336 -8.92 -17.08 -2.86
C ILE A 336 -7.58 -17.51 -2.29
N LEU A 337 -7.32 -18.83 -2.21
CA LEU A 337 -6.06 -19.38 -1.71
C LEU A 337 -4.87 -19.00 -2.60
N GLU A 338 -5.07 -19.00 -3.91
CA GLU A 338 -4.04 -18.54 -4.87
C GLU A 338 -3.74 -17.04 -4.70
N ALA A 339 -4.76 -16.21 -4.50
CA ALA A 339 -4.59 -14.77 -4.36
C ALA A 339 -3.95 -14.35 -3.02
N MET A 340 -4.08 -15.17 -1.98
CA MET A 340 -3.40 -14.90 -0.69
C MET A 340 -1.88 -14.93 -0.88
N ASP A 341 -1.23 -13.80 -0.64
CA ASP A 341 0.23 -13.68 -0.74
C ASP A 341 0.94 -14.43 0.39
N GLN A 342 0.36 -14.39 1.59
CA GLN A 342 0.77 -15.13 2.78
C GLN A 342 -0.46 -15.67 3.51
N PRO A 343 -0.32 -16.74 4.32
CA PRO A 343 -1.44 -17.27 5.09
C PRO A 343 -2.04 -16.22 6.04
N THR A 344 -3.36 -16.09 6.01
CA THR A 344 -4.14 -15.23 6.91
C THR A 344 -5.56 -15.77 7.03
N ILE A 345 -6.16 -15.63 8.22
CA ILE A 345 -7.56 -16.03 8.45
C ILE A 345 -8.58 -15.02 7.93
N ASP A 346 -8.15 -13.77 7.63
CA ASP A 346 -9.03 -12.67 7.19
C ASP A 346 -9.09 -12.51 5.66
N GLY A 347 -8.38 -13.35 4.92
CA GLY A 347 -8.26 -13.23 3.45
C GLY A 347 -9.58 -13.35 2.70
N VAL A 348 -10.51 -14.17 3.19
CA VAL A 348 -11.81 -14.43 2.56
C VAL A 348 -12.67 -13.15 2.50
N ASN A 349 -12.78 -12.44 3.62
CA ASN A 349 -13.57 -11.20 3.70
C ASN A 349 -13.00 -10.13 2.76
N VAL A 350 -11.68 -9.97 2.75
CA VAL A 350 -10.99 -8.99 1.88
C VAL A 350 -11.15 -9.36 0.40
N TRP A 351 -11.13 -10.66 0.07
CA TRP A 351 -11.38 -11.14 -1.28
C TRP A 351 -12.75 -10.72 -1.79
N TYR A 352 -13.84 -11.05 -1.05
CA TYR A 352 -15.18 -10.71 -1.46
C TYR A 352 -15.45 -9.22 -1.47
N ALA A 353 -14.92 -8.47 -0.52
CA ALA A 353 -14.98 -7.01 -0.55
C ALA A 353 -14.32 -6.44 -1.82
N SER A 354 -13.15 -6.96 -2.20
CA SER A 354 -12.45 -6.54 -3.41
C SER A 354 -13.19 -6.96 -4.69
N LYS A 355 -13.73 -8.19 -4.73
CA LYS A 355 -14.53 -8.71 -5.85
C LYS A 355 -15.80 -7.88 -6.05
N ALA A 356 -16.45 -7.46 -4.97
CA ALA A 356 -17.65 -6.62 -5.03
C ALA A 356 -17.36 -5.17 -5.46
N ALA A 357 -16.13 -4.71 -5.34
CA ALA A 357 -15.70 -3.35 -5.70
C ALA A 357 -15.15 -3.26 -7.13
N ALA A 358 -14.81 -4.38 -7.76
CA ALA A 358 -14.32 -4.45 -9.14
C ALA A 358 -15.45 -4.40 -10.16
#